data_e13a217f199a6740bfed7c957c28f6c9
#
_entry.id   e13a217f199a6740bfed7c957c28f6c9
#
_cell.length_a   1.000
_cell.length_b   1.000
_cell.length_c   1.000
_cell.angle_alpha   90.00
_cell.angle_beta   90.00
_cell.angle_gamma   90.00
#
_symmetry.space_group_name_H-M   'P 1'
#
loop_
_entity.id
_entity.type
_entity.pdbx_description
1 polymer ?
#
loop_
_entity_poly.entity_id
_entity_poly.type
_entity_poly.pdbx_seq_one_letter_code
_entity_poly.pdbx_strand_id
1 'polypeptide(L)'
;MTDDALSRMSLTEISGAIAKREVSSKEVVQNNLEILELQGTSLNCVARLFPEDALTEAKVADHELSSGNSRGPLHGVPLAHKDMFYRKGKITACGSRICESYTPSVTATALIKLDLSGALDIGRLNMVEFAYGLTGHNEITGNVHNPLSPEHITGGSSSGPAAAVSGNLSYGSLGSDTGGSIRFPASCCGLVGMKPTYGLVSRYGAMPLSFSLDHIGPLTRTVTDCALLTQIISGPDENDPTSLQLSLIHI
;
A
#
# COMPACT_ATOMS: atom_id res chain seq x y z
N MET A 1 14.72 -19.24 3.73
CA MET A 1 15.32 -18.15 2.89
C MET A 1 15.99 -17.15 3.81
N THR A 2 16.99 -16.38 3.34
CA THR A 2 17.54 -15.28 4.15
C THR A 2 16.60 -14.08 4.11
N ASP A 3 16.63 -13.25 5.14
CA ASP A 3 15.76 -12.07 5.27
C ASP A 3 15.91 -11.11 4.09
N ASP A 4 17.15 -10.90 3.61
CA ASP A 4 17.45 -10.08 2.42
C ASP A 4 16.85 -10.71 1.13
N ALA A 5 16.85 -12.03 1.01
CA ALA A 5 16.23 -12.69 -0.14
C ALA A 5 14.71 -12.54 -0.15
N LEU A 6 14.05 -12.62 1.01
CA LEU A 6 12.61 -12.43 1.12
C LEU A 6 12.21 -11.01 0.70
N SER A 7 12.88 -9.98 1.20
CA SER A 7 12.53 -8.58 0.91
C SER A 7 12.69 -8.19 -0.56
N ARG A 8 13.60 -8.86 -1.30
CA ARG A 8 13.85 -8.60 -2.73
C ARG A 8 12.86 -9.28 -3.68
N MET A 9 12.09 -10.25 -3.21
CA MET A 9 11.05 -10.90 -4.03
C MET A 9 10.00 -9.88 -4.47
N SER A 10 9.48 -10.02 -5.69
CA SER A 10 8.32 -9.28 -6.14
C SER A 10 7.06 -9.72 -5.38
N LEU A 11 5.97 -8.98 -5.50
CA LEU A 11 4.68 -9.32 -4.88
C LEU A 11 4.20 -10.71 -5.33
N THR A 12 4.29 -10.99 -6.62
CA THR A 12 3.85 -12.28 -7.18
C THR A 12 4.76 -13.43 -6.78
N GLU A 13 6.08 -13.20 -6.64
CA GLU A 13 7.03 -14.21 -6.17
C GLU A 13 6.78 -14.58 -4.70
N ILE A 14 6.66 -13.60 -3.81
CA ILE A 14 6.41 -13.88 -2.39
C ILE A 14 5.04 -14.53 -2.17
N SER A 15 4.00 -14.10 -2.90
CA SER A 15 2.70 -14.75 -2.88
C SER A 15 2.80 -16.21 -3.31
N GLY A 16 3.55 -16.51 -4.38
CA GLY A 16 3.81 -17.87 -4.85
C GLY A 16 4.56 -18.73 -3.84
N ALA A 17 5.55 -18.16 -3.15
CA ALA A 17 6.32 -18.85 -2.10
C ALA A 17 5.45 -19.22 -0.89
N ILE A 18 4.59 -18.29 -0.43
CA ILE A 18 3.62 -18.55 0.65
C ILE A 18 2.64 -19.64 0.21
N ALA A 19 2.05 -19.53 -0.99
CA ALA A 19 1.08 -20.48 -1.49
C ALA A 19 1.64 -21.92 -1.60
N LYS A 20 2.92 -22.05 -1.95
CA LYS A 20 3.64 -23.32 -1.98
C LYS A 20 4.18 -23.78 -0.61
N ARG A 21 4.00 -22.95 0.43
CA ARG A 21 4.53 -23.19 1.78
C ARG A 21 6.08 -23.29 1.82
N GLU A 22 6.76 -22.62 0.91
CA GLU A 22 8.23 -22.47 0.92
C GLU A 22 8.67 -21.50 2.04
N VAL A 23 7.76 -20.60 2.45
CA VAL A 23 7.86 -19.68 3.58
C VAL A 23 6.49 -19.48 4.19
N SER A 24 6.40 -19.27 5.51
CA SER A 24 5.12 -18.95 6.18
C SER A 24 4.79 -17.46 6.07
N SER A 25 3.49 -17.14 6.10
CA SER A 25 3.03 -15.75 6.20
C SER A 25 3.63 -15.06 7.42
N LYS A 26 3.69 -15.77 8.56
CA LYS A 26 4.28 -15.25 9.80
C LYS A 26 5.74 -14.84 9.61
N GLU A 27 6.58 -15.66 8.97
CA GLU A 27 7.98 -15.32 8.70
C GLU A 27 8.10 -14.08 7.82
N VAL A 28 7.29 -14.02 6.76
CA VAL A 28 7.28 -12.88 5.82
C VAL A 28 6.83 -11.59 6.52
N VAL A 29 5.77 -11.63 7.32
CA VAL A 29 5.26 -10.47 8.07
C VAL A 29 6.27 -10.01 9.11
N GLN A 30 6.88 -10.93 9.86
CA GLN A 30 7.89 -10.59 10.85
C GLN A 30 9.09 -9.91 10.20
N ASN A 31 9.66 -10.48 9.16
CA ASN A 31 10.75 -9.88 8.38
C ASN A 31 10.38 -8.49 7.84
N ASN A 32 9.17 -8.34 7.29
CA ASN A 32 8.73 -7.09 6.70
C ASN A 32 8.54 -5.98 7.75
N LEU A 33 8.01 -6.31 8.94
CA LEU A 33 7.88 -5.37 10.07
C LEU A 33 9.26 -4.94 10.57
N GLU A 34 10.19 -5.86 10.78
CA GLU A 34 11.56 -5.56 11.24
C GLU A 34 12.29 -4.62 10.28
N ILE A 35 12.19 -4.86 8.97
CA ILE A 35 12.79 -4.00 7.96
C ILE A 35 12.13 -2.61 7.93
N LEU A 36 10.81 -2.53 8.05
CA LEU A 36 10.09 -1.26 8.12
C LEU A 36 10.43 -0.46 9.38
N GLU A 37 10.61 -1.11 10.53
CA GLU A 37 11.04 -0.44 11.76
C GLU A 37 12.46 0.12 11.65
N LEU A 38 13.40 -0.66 11.10
CA LEU A 38 14.81 -0.29 11.03
C LEU A 38 15.08 0.71 9.88
N GLN A 39 14.78 0.29 8.65
CA GLN A 39 15.12 1.06 7.45
C GLN A 39 14.03 2.08 7.09
N GLY A 40 12.76 1.77 7.37
CA GLY A 40 11.65 2.69 7.16
C GLY A 40 11.77 3.96 8.00
N THR A 41 12.35 3.86 9.19
CA THR A 41 12.67 5.02 10.05
C THR A 41 13.77 5.88 9.41
N SER A 42 14.83 5.29 8.88
CA SER A 42 15.93 6.04 8.23
C SER A 42 15.46 6.74 6.94
N LEU A 43 14.54 6.13 6.20
CA LEU A 43 13.91 6.73 5.02
C LEU A 43 12.76 7.68 5.38
N ASN A 44 12.34 7.73 6.64
CA ASN A 44 11.15 8.43 7.12
C ASN A 44 9.90 8.09 6.30
N CYS A 45 9.77 6.82 5.84
CA CYS A 45 8.66 6.41 5.01
C CYS A 45 7.47 5.83 5.79
N VAL A 46 7.65 5.51 7.08
CA VAL A 46 6.63 4.90 7.94
C VAL A 46 5.93 5.94 8.79
N ALA A 47 4.61 5.98 8.71
CA ALA A 47 3.75 6.78 9.59
C ALA A 47 3.33 5.97 10.83
N ARG A 48 2.97 4.70 10.64
CA ARG A 48 2.49 3.80 11.72
C ARG A 48 2.49 2.35 11.27
N LEU A 49 2.90 1.45 12.16
CA LEU A 49 2.79 0.00 11.97
C LEU A 49 1.73 -0.62 12.91
N PHE A 50 1.24 -1.80 12.54
CA PHE A 50 0.24 -2.59 13.28
C PHE A 50 0.77 -3.99 13.60
N PRO A 51 1.90 -4.14 14.34
CA PRO A 51 2.63 -5.40 14.44
C PRO A 51 1.82 -6.51 15.10
N GLU A 52 1.08 -6.22 16.18
CA GLU A 52 0.29 -7.22 16.90
C GLU A 52 -0.83 -7.81 16.03
N ASP A 53 -1.58 -6.93 15.35
CA ASP A 53 -2.65 -7.34 14.45
C ASP A 53 -2.08 -8.12 13.26
N ALA A 54 -1.01 -7.61 12.63
CA ALA A 54 -0.38 -8.23 11.48
C ALA A 54 0.14 -9.63 11.78
N LEU A 55 0.83 -9.83 12.91
CA LEU A 55 1.33 -11.14 13.31
C LEU A 55 0.20 -12.11 13.71
N THR A 56 -0.89 -11.60 14.25
CA THR A 56 -2.07 -12.41 14.55
C THR A 56 -2.75 -12.90 13.28
N GLU A 57 -2.99 -11.99 12.33
CA GLU A 57 -3.58 -12.34 11.03
C GLU A 57 -2.67 -13.25 10.20
N ALA A 58 -1.35 -13.09 10.28
CA ALA A 58 -0.40 -13.97 9.62
C ALA A 58 -0.50 -15.42 10.11
N LYS A 59 -0.62 -15.62 11.43
CA LYS A 59 -0.85 -16.97 12.00
C LYS A 59 -2.17 -17.58 11.54
N VAL A 60 -3.22 -16.75 11.42
CA VAL A 60 -4.53 -17.20 10.89
C VAL A 60 -4.37 -17.63 9.44
N ALA A 61 -3.68 -16.82 8.62
CA ALA A 61 -3.42 -17.14 7.22
C ALA A 61 -2.64 -18.45 7.06
N ASP A 62 -1.58 -18.67 7.87
CA ASP A 62 -0.82 -19.92 7.86
C ASP A 62 -1.69 -21.14 8.22
N HIS A 63 -2.57 -20.98 9.22
CA HIS A 63 -3.51 -22.04 9.62
C HIS A 63 -4.54 -22.35 8.51
N GLU A 64 -5.13 -21.34 7.91
CA GLU A 64 -6.06 -21.49 6.78
C GLU A 64 -5.39 -22.25 5.62
N LEU A 65 -4.18 -21.81 5.23
CA LEU A 65 -3.44 -22.44 4.14
C LEU A 65 -3.06 -23.89 4.48
N SER A 66 -2.72 -24.18 5.75
CA SER A 66 -2.45 -25.56 6.19
C SER A 66 -3.66 -26.46 6.10
N SER A 67 -4.85 -25.90 6.24
CA SER A 67 -6.15 -26.57 6.10
C SER A 67 -6.67 -26.66 4.66
N GLY A 68 -5.86 -26.20 3.68
CA GLY A 68 -6.23 -26.20 2.26
C GLY A 68 -7.10 -25.02 1.82
N ASN A 69 -7.28 -24.02 2.67
CA ASN A 69 -8.06 -22.82 2.38
C ASN A 69 -7.15 -21.66 2.01
N SER A 70 -7.43 -21.01 0.87
CA SER A 70 -6.76 -19.77 0.45
C SER A 70 -7.83 -18.71 0.22
N ARG A 71 -7.59 -17.48 0.73
CA ARG A 71 -8.49 -16.34 0.51
C ARG A 71 -8.34 -15.77 -0.91
N GLY A 72 -7.20 -15.99 -1.57
CA GLY A 72 -6.96 -15.47 -2.91
C GLY A 72 -5.47 -15.28 -3.23
N PRO A 73 -5.17 -14.53 -4.30
CA PRO A 73 -3.81 -14.41 -4.84
C PRO A 73 -2.84 -13.63 -3.94
N LEU A 74 -3.31 -12.97 -2.89
CA LEU A 74 -2.45 -12.27 -1.92
C LEU A 74 -2.51 -12.90 -0.53
N HIS A 75 -2.93 -14.17 -0.43
CA HIS A 75 -3.10 -14.84 0.85
C HIS A 75 -1.84 -14.79 1.71
N GLY A 76 -1.92 -14.10 2.87
CA GLY A 76 -0.83 -13.97 3.83
C GLY A 76 0.28 -12.97 3.46
N VAL A 77 0.14 -12.20 2.39
CA VAL A 77 1.14 -11.22 1.94
C VAL A 77 0.96 -9.90 2.69
N PRO A 78 2.00 -9.39 3.39
CA PRO A 78 1.94 -8.10 4.06
C PRO A 78 2.04 -6.92 3.09
N LEU A 79 1.18 -5.92 3.29
CA LEU A 79 1.20 -4.66 2.55
C LEU A 79 1.01 -3.48 3.50
N ALA A 80 1.71 -2.37 3.22
CA ALA A 80 1.50 -1.10 3.89
C ALA A 80 1.09 -0.03 2.88
N HIS A 81 0.22 0.90 3.28
CA HIS A 81 -0.44 1.82 2.36
C HIS A 81 -0.29 3.28 2.79
N LYS A 82 -0.46 4.21 1.84
CA LYS A 82 -0.47 5.65 2.09
C LYS A 82 -1.42 6.00 3.24
N ASP A 83 -1.01 6.90 4.15
CA ASP A 83 -1.76 7.29 5.35
C ASP A 83 -2.96 8.20 5.05
N MET A 84 -3.74 7.84 4.06
CA MET A 84 -5.02 8.47 3.71
C MET A 84 -6.15 7.45 3.52
N PHE A 85 -5.80 6.16 3.51
CA PHE A 85 -6.81 5.09 3.42
C PHE A 85 -7.37 4.80 4.81
N TYR A 86 -8.65 4.99 4.96
CA TYR A 86 -9.36 4.72 6.20
C TYR A 86 -9.37 3.22 6.50
N ARG A 87 -9.06 2.90 7.74
CA ARG A 87 -9.26 1.57 8.32
C ARG A 87 -10.06 1.76 9.60
N LYS A 88 -11.24 1.18 9.66
CA LYS A 88 -12.11 1.29 10.85
C LYS A 88 -11.34 0.97 12.13
N GLY A 89 -11.38 1.91 13.09
CA GLY A 89 -10.72 1.77 14.38
C GLY A 89 -9.20 2.00 14.40
N LYS A 90 -8.58 2.38 13.25
CA LYS A 90 -7.16 2.74 13.17
C LYS A 90 -7.01 4.21 12.80
N ILE A 91 -6.04 4.88 13.39
CA ILE A 91 -5.78 6.30 13.09
C ILE A 91 -5.37 6.47 11.61
N THR A 92 -5.88 7.51 10.98
CA THR A 92 -5.50 7.97 9.63
C THR A 92 -5.19 9.46 9.71
N ALA A 93 -3.91 9.81 9.77
CA ALA A 93 -3.47 11.18 10.04
C ALA A 93 -3.35 12.06 8.78
N CYS A 94 -3.32 11.46 7.59
CA CYS A 94 -3.17 12.18 6.30
C CYS A 94 -1.93 13.09 6.25
N GLY A 95 -0.87 12.73 6.99
CA GLY A 95 0.34 13.53 7.13
C GLY A 95 0.15 14.87 7.85
N SER A 96 -0.92 15.05 8.64
CA SER A 96 -1.31 16.32 9.25
C SER A 96 -1.58 16.21 10.75
N ARG A 97 -1.24 17.27 11.51
CA ARG A 97 -1.64 17.39 12.92
C ARG A 97 -3.15 17.49 13.11
N ILE A 98 -3.86 18.04 12.14
CA ILE A 98 -5.33 18.20 12.20
C ILE A 98 -6.01 16.83 12.36
N CYS A 99 -5.45 15.80 11.73
CA CYS A 99 -5.99 14.45 11.75
C CYS A 99 -5.16 13.46 12.59
N GLU A 100 -4.23 13.92 13.43
CA GLU A 100 -3.27 13.04 14.16
C GLU A 100 -3.94 11.99 15.05
N SER A 101 -5.17 12.25 15.50
CA SER A 101 -5.99 11.32 16.30
C SER A 101 -7.27 10.84 15.57
N TYR A 102 -7.43 11.20 14.30
CA TYR A 102 -8.65 10.86 13.57
C TYR A 102 -8.75 9.35 13.35
N THR A 103 -9.81 8.76 13.89
CA THR A 103 -10.11 7.33 13.79
C THR A 103 -11.40 7.14 12.99
N PRO A 104 -11.33 6.68 11.74
CA PRO A 104 -12.50 6.50 10.89
C PRO A 104 -13.40 5.37 11.38
N SER A 105 -14.71 5.52 11.12
CA SER A 105 -15.72 4.49 11.39
C SER A 105 -15.90 3.49 10.24
N VAL A 106 -15.27 3.74 9.09
CA VAL A 106 -15.34 2.91 7.89
C VAL A 106 -13.95 2.43 7.44
N THR A 107 -13.92 1.38 6.63
CA THR A 107 -12.71 0.92 5.92
C THR A 107 -12.83 1.26 4.44
N ALA A 108 -11.75 1.72 3.84
CA ALA A 108 -11.69 2.01 2.40
C ALA A 108 -11.99 0.76 1.57
N THR A 109 -12.85 0.88 0.56
CA THR A 109 -13.22 -0.24 -0.32
C THR A 109 -12.00 -0.90 -0.97
N ALA A 110 -10.99 -0.11 -1.37
CA ALA A 110 -9.75 -0.66 -1.91
C ALA A 110 -9.03 -1.57 -0.90
N LEU A 111 -9.01 -1.23 0.39
CA LEU A 111 -8.44 -2.08 1.44
C LEU A 111 -9.30 -3.33 1.69
N ILE A 112 -10.64 -3.21 1.68
CA ILE A 112 -11.54 -4.36 1.82
C ILE A 112 -11.28 -5.38 0.71
N LYS A 113 -11.10 -4.92 -0.54
CA LYS A 113 -10.80 -5.81 -1.67
C LYS A 113 -9.45 -6.50 -1.53
N LEU A 114 -8.44 -5.82 -0.98
CA LEU A 114 -7.15 -6.44 -0.65
C LEU A 114 -7.31 -7.50 0.46
N ASP A 115 -8.04 -7.19 1.53
CA ASP A 115 -8.34 -8.14 2.62
C ASP A 115 -9.03 -9.41 2.09
N LEU A 116 -10.03 -9.24 1.22
CA LEU A 116 -10.74 -10.34 0.58
C LEU A 116 -9.86 -11.19 -0.33
N SER A 117 -8.78 -10.61 -0.89
CA SER A 117 -7.77 -11.35 -1.65
C SER A 117 -6.70 -12.00 -0.76
N GLY A 118 -6.78 -11.79 0.55
CA GLY A 118 -5.91 -12.38 1.57
C GLY A 118 -4.69 -11.55 1.95
N ALA A 119 -4.55 -10.31 1.45
CA ALA A 119 -3.48 -9.41 1.88
C ALA A 119 -3.65 -9.01 3.35
N LEU A 120 -2.52 -8.78 4.03
CA LEU A 120 -2.47 -8.35 5.42
C LEU A 120 -2.06 -6.88 5.49
N ASP A 121 -2.91 -6.04 6.10
CA ASP A 121 -2.65 -4.61 6.28
C ASP A 121 -1.74 -4.39 7.49
N ILE A 122 -0.45 -4.16 7.26
CA ILE A 122 0.56 -4.05 8.32
C ILE A 122 0.88 -2.63 8.75
N GLY A 123 0.37 -1.59 8.07
CA GLY A 123 0.68 -0.22 8.47
C GLY A 123 0.31 0.87 7.48
N ARG A 124 0.68 2.09 7.89
CA ARG A 124 0.53 3.33 7.14
C ARG A 124 1.88 3.94 6.82
N LEU A 125 1.99 4.46 5.61
CA LEU A 125 3.20 5.07 5.07
C LEU A 125 3.01 6.57 4.91
N ASN A 126 4.06 7.33 5.20
CA ASN A 126 4.09 8.78 5.17
C ASN A 126 3.67 9.34 3.81
N MET A 127 3.15 10.55 3.84
CA MET A 127 2.66 11.25 2.66
C MET A 127 2.84 12.76 2.83
N VAL A 128 2.78 13.49 1.73
CA VAL A 128 2.63 14.94 1.78
C VAL A 128 1.30 15.28 2.43
N GLU A 129 1.30 16.31 3.29
CA GLU A 129 0.11 16.72 4.04
C GLU A 129 -1.12 16.88 3.13
N PHE A 130 -2.22 16.22 3.50
CA PHE A 130 -3.48 16.19 2.73
C PHE A 130 -3.33 15.85 1.24
N ALA A 131 -2.27 15.12 0.87
CA ALA A 131 -1.93 14.77 -0.51
C ALA A 131 -1.66 15.98 -1.44
N TYR A 132 -1.46 17.19 -0.89
CA TYR A 132 -1.27 18.42 -1.63
C TYR A 132 0.21 18.80 -1.76
N GLY A 133 0.88 18.26 -2.75
CA GLY A 133 2.27 18.52 -3.09
C GLY A 133 2.92 17.36 -3.83
N LEU A 134 3.94 17.65 -4.63
CA LEU A 134 4.60 16.66 -5.51
C LEU A 134 6.02 16.30 -5.10
N THR A 135 6.63 17.00 -4.13
CA THR A 135 8.05 16.83 -3.81
C THR A 135 8.35 15.75 -2.76
N GLY A 136 7.34 15.34 -2.00
CA GLY A 136 7.50 14.41 -0.87
C GLY A 136 7.88 15.10 0.43
N HIS A 137 7.91 16.44 0.46
CA HIS A 137 8.15 17.21 1.67
C HIS A 137 6.92 17.28 2.55
N ASN A 138 7.13 17.20 3.87
CA ASN A 138 6.11 17.40 4.87
C ASN A 138 6.76 18.03 6.11
N GLU A 139 6.32 19.22 6.50
CA GLU A 139 6.88 19.95 7.64
C GLU A 139 6.49 19.36 9.00
N ILE A 140 5.46 18.52 9.03
CA ILE A 140 4.91 17.93 10.25
C ILE A 140 5.58 16.58 10.55
N THR A 141 5.60 15.68 9.54
CA THR A 141 6.13 14.33 9.69
C THR A 141 7.60 14.20 9.27
N GLY A 142 8.15 15.26 8.69
CA GLY A 142 9.47 15.25 8.06
C GLY A 142 9.43 14.75 6.61
N ASN A 143 10.53 14.98 5.90
CA ASN A 143 10.67 14.60 4.49
C ASN A 143 10.96 13.11 4.37
N VAL A 144 10.34 12.48 3.39
CA VAL A 144 10.66 11.10 3.01
C VAL A 144 11.89 11.09 2.11
N HIS A 145 12.85 10.22 2.38
CA HIS A 145 14.09 10.12 1.63
C HIS A 145 13.98 9.11 0.47
N ASN A 146 14.56 9.48 -0.67
CA ASN A 146 14.60 8.60 -1.84
C ASN A 146 15.65 7.49 -1.63
N PRO A 147 15.25 6.20 -1.61
CA PRO A 147 16.19 5.12 -1.33
C PRO A 147 17.24 4.90 -2.43
N LEU A 148 16.99 5.37 -3.66
CA LEU A 148 17.94 5.26 -4.76
C LEU A 148 18.99 6.38 -4.74
N SER A 149 18.64 7.54 -4.18
CA SER A 149 19.53 8.69 -4.07
C SER A 149 19.01 9.65 -2.99
N PRO A 150 19.59 9.66 -1.80
CA PRO A 150 19.15 10.50 -0.69
C PRO A 150 19.19 12.02 -0.98
N GLU A 151 19.99 12.44 -1.96
CA GLU A 151 20.11 13.83 -2.39
C GLU A 151 18.92 14.28 -3.28
N HIS A 152 18.07 13.35 -3.72
CA HIS A 152 16.94 13.63 -4.58
C HIS A 152 15.62 13.43 -3.85
N ILE A 153 14.59 14.12 -4.33
CA ILE A 153 13.22 13.96 -3.82
C ILE A 153 12.67 12.56 -4.13
N THR A 154 11.80 12.06 -3.27
CA THR A 154 11.01 10.85 -3.55
C THR A 154 9.91 11.10 -4.57
N GLY A 155 9.57 12.37 -4.80
CA GLY A 155 8.28 12.70 -5.39
C GLY A 155 7.14 12.48 -4.38
N GLY A 156 5.96 12.94 -4.72
CA GLY A 156 4.77 12.91 -3.85
C GLY A 156 3.48 13.02 -4.68
N SER A 157 2.39 12.98 -3.97
CA SER A 157 2.20 12.94 -2.52
C SER A 157 2.32 11.54 -1.91
N SER A 158 2.41 10.46 -2.69
CA SER A 158 2.61 9.09 -2.20
C SER A 158 4.10 8.79 -1.93
N SER A 159 4.78 9.66 -1.18
CA SER A 159 6.23 9.61 -0.93
C SER A 159 6.64 8.36 -0.14
N GLY A 160 5.98 8.08 0.98
CA GLY A 160 6.23 6.89 1.79
C GLY A 160 5.99 5.58 1.05
N PRO A 161 4.85 5.41 0.33
CA PRO A 161 4.65 4.28 -0.57
C PRO A 161 5.79 4.06 -1.57
N ALA A 162 6.23 5.12 -2.25
CA ALA A 162 7.31 5.01 -3.22
C ALA A 162 8.64 4.62 -2.57
N ALA A 163 9.01 5.26 -1.46
CA ALA A 163 10.24 4.93 -0.74
C ALA A 163 10.22 3.50 -0.18
N ALA A 164 9.11 3.06 0.43
CA ALA A 164 9.00 1.73 0.99
C ALA A 164 9.10 0.62 -0.08
N VAL A 165 8.41 0.78 -1.21
CA VAL A 165 8.43 -0.21 -2.29
C VAL A 165 9.78 -0.23 -3.01
N SER A 166 10.37 0.93 -3.31
CA SER A 166 11.67 1.05 -3.97
C SER A 166 12.82 0.55 -3.09
N GLY A 167 12.73 0.79 -1.78
CA GLY A 167 13.70 0.30 -0.80
C GLY A 167 13.56 -1.19 -0.43
N ASN A 168 12.68 -1.94 -1.08
CA ASN A 168 12.33 -3.34 -0.75
C ASN A 168 11.76 -3.52 0.66
N LEU A 169 11.13 -2.49 1.23
CA LEU A 169 10.52 -2.53 2.57
C LEU A 169 9.03 -2.91 2.51
N SER A 170 8.44 -2.94 1.33
CA SER A 170 7.07 -3.38 1.06
C SER A 170 6.99 -4.02 -0.32
N TYR A 171 6.19 -5.06 -0.48
CA TYR A 171 6.01 -5.77 -1.76
C TYR A 171 5.18 -4.97 -2.77
N GLY A 172 4.38 -4.05 -2.30
CA GLY A 172 3.56 -3.13 -3.06
C GLY A 172 2.81 -2.19 -2.12
N SER A 173 2.25 -1.12 -2.64
CA SER A 173 1.49 -0.16 -1.85
C SER A 173 0.39 0.49 -2.68
N LEU A 174 -0.70 0.90 -2.04
CA LEU A 174 -1.66 1.80 -2.65
C LEU A 174 -1.30 3.24 -2.35
N GLY A 175 -1.44 4.08 -3.38
CA GLY A 175 -1.35 5.52 -3.33
C GLY A 175 -2.56 6.20 -3.94
N SER A 176 -2.55 7.52 -4.01
CA SER A 176 -3.54 8.33 -4.72
C SER A 176 -2.88 9.21 -5.76
N ASP A 177 -3.61 9.52 -6.82
CA ASP A 177 -3.13 10.37 -7.92
C ASP A 177 -4.24 11.34 -8.33
N THR A 178 -4.02 12.61 -8.05
CA THR A 178 -4.91 13.71 -8.45
C THR A 178 -4.27 14.51 -9.61
N GLY A 179 -2.99 14.84 -9.46
CA GLY A 179 -2.18 15.56 -10.45
C GLY A 179 -0.85 14.89 -10.75
N GLY A 180 -0.67 13.59 -10.42
CA GLY A 180 0.58 12.85 -10.61
C GLY A 180 1.05 12.08 -9.37
N SER A 181 0.31 12.09 -8.27
CA SER A 181 0.81 11.63 -6.96
C SER A 181 1.02 10.12 -6.79
N ILE A 182 0.79 9.29 -7.80
CA ILE A 182 1.30 7.92 -7.94
C ILE A 182 2.42 7.89 -8.97
N ARG A 183 2.16 8.41 -10.17
CA ARG A 183 3.06 8.33 -11.32
C ARG A 183 4.38 9.06 -11.09
N PHE A 184 4.32 10.26 -10.48
CA PHE A 184 5.52 11.07 -10.23
C PHE A 184 6.45 10.42 -9.20
N PRO A 185 6.02 10.04 -7.98
CA PRO A 185 6.91 9.34 -7.06
C PRO A 185 7.36 7.97 -7.59
N ALA A 186 6.55 7.26 -8.36
CA ALA A 186 7.00 6.04 -9.04
C ALA A 186 8.16 6.31 -10.00
N SER A 187 8.08 7.39 -10.80
CA SER A 187 9.15 7.81 -11.69
C SER A 187 10.43 8.20 -10.94
N CYS A 188 10.31 8.94 -9.82
CA CYS A 188 11.46 9.35 -9.01
C CYS A 188 12.16 8.17 -8.33
N CYS A 189 11.42 7.12 -7.99
CA CYS A 189 11.91 5.98 -7.21
C CYS A 189 12.07 4.69 -8.05
N GLY A 190 12.04 4.77 -9.38
CA GLY A 190 12.29 3.63 -10.26
C GLY A 190 11.22 2.53 -10.17
N LEU A 191 9.96 2.89 -10.01
CA LEU A 191 8.83 1.98 -9.81
C LEU A 191 7.84 2.00 -10.97
N VAL A 192 6.95 1.01 -10.97
CA VAL A 192 5.72 1.01 -11.77
C VAL A 192 4.61 1.62 -10.92
N GLY A 193 4.05 2.74 -11.38
CA GLY A 193 2.92 3.41 -10.74
C GLY A 193 1.77 3.58 -11.72
N MET A 194 0.58 3.09 -11.37
CA MET A 194 -0.58 3.14 -12.25
C MET A 194 -1.66 4.06 -11.71
N LYS A 195 -2.03 5.05 -12.50
CA LYS A 195 -3.27 5.81 -12.33
C LYS A 195 -4.33 5.19 -13.26
N PRO A 196 -5.29 4.43 -12.73
CA PRO A 196 -6.31 3.79 -13.57
C PRO A 196 -7.28 4.81 -14.19
N THR A 197 -8.20 4.34 -15.02
CA THR A 197 -9.32 5.15 -15.50
C THR A 197 -10.17 5.64 -14.33
N TYR A 198 -10.63 6.88 -14.38
CA TYR A 198 -11.48 7.47 -13.35
C TYR A 198 -12.74 6.61 -13.12
N GLY A 199 -13.03 6.32 -11.86
CA GLY A 199 -14.16 5.48 -11.46
C GLY A 199 -13.93 3.97 -11.59
N LEU A 200 -12.80 3.49 -12.13
CA LEU A 200 -12.47 2.06 -12.17
C LEU A 200 -12.19 1.49 -10.78
N VAL A 201 -11.55 2.28 -9.91
CA VAL A 201 -11.25 1.94 -8.52
C VAL A 201 -12.03 2.88 -7.62
N SER A 202 -12.76 2.32 -6.65
CA SER A 202 -13.52 3.09 -5.68
C SER A 202 -12.61 3.98 -4.82
N ARG A 203 -13.06 5.20 -4.57
CA ARG A 203 -12.42 6.18 -3.70
C ARG A 203 -13.07 6.24 -2.32
N TYR A 204 -14.11 5.43 -2.09
CA TYR A 204 -14.77 5.40 -0.79
C TYR A 204 -13.80 5.00 0.32
N GLY A 205 -13.80 5.79 1.40
CA GLY A 205 -12.91 5.58 2.54
C GLY A 205 -11.46 6.01 2.30
N ALA A 206 -11.20 6.80 1.25
CA ALA A 206 -9.94 7.53 1.09
C ALA A 206 -10.18 9.02 1.34
N MET A 207 -9.25 9.70 2.03
CA MET A 207 -9.33 11.15 2.25
C MET A 207 -9.32 11.88 0.90
N PRO A 208 -10.35 12.69 0.59
CA PRO A 208 -10.44 13.38 -0.69
C PRO A 208 -9.51 14.59 -0.75
N LEU A 209 -8.83 14.78 -1.89
CA LEU A 209 -8.17 16.03 -2.25
C LEU A 209 -8.98 16.78 -3.29
N SER A 210 -9.37 16.11 -4.37
CA SER A 210 -10.20 16.68 -5.44
C SER A 210 -11.25 15.66 -5.89
N PHE A 211 -12.51 16.00 -5.68
CA PHE A 211 -13.63 15.11 -5.98
C PHE A 211 -13.65 14.61 -7.44
N SER A 212 -13.25 15.44 -8.38
CA SER A 212 -13.30 15.12 -9.81
C SER A 212 -12.00 14.58 -10.40
N LEU A 213 -10.89 14.60 -9.63
CA LEU A 213 -9.56 14.24 -10.17
C LEU A 213 -8.87 13.11 -9.41
N ASP A 214 -9.33 12.75 -8.22
CA ASP A 214 -8.69 11.72 -7.40
C ASP A 214 -8.83 10.34 -8.01
N HIS A 215 -7.71 9.61 -7.97
CA HIS A 215 -7.63 8.21 -8.35
C HIS A 215 -6.90 7.43 -7.25
N ILE A 216 -7.23 6.16 -7.08
CA ILE A 216 -6.49 5.22 -6.26
C ILE A 216 -5.82 4.22 -7.18
N GLY A 217 -4.57 3.88 -6.90
CA GLY A 217 -3.84 2.90 -7.67
C GLY A 217 -2.56 2.43 -6.98
N PRO A 218 -1.91 1.40 -7.54
CA PRO A 218 -0.75 0.76 -6.97
C PRO A 218 0.58 1.44 -7.35
N LEU A 219 1.57 1.26 -6.46
CA LEU A 219 2.99 1.39 -6.69
C LEU A 219 3.65 0.04 -6.45
N THR A 220 4.43 -0.46 -7.40
CA THR A 220 5.07 -1.79 -7.34
C THR A 220 6.41 -1.78 -8.06
N ARG A 221 7.22 -2.83 -7.86
CA ARG A 221 8.50 -3.00 -8.56
C ARG A 221 8.34 -3.55 -9.97
N THR A 222 7.30 -4.33 -10.23
CA THR A 222 7.07 -4.97 -11.54
C THR A 222 5.72 -4.63 -12.14
N VAL A 223 5.62 -4.71 -13.47
CA VAL A 223 4.34 -4.52 -14.19
C VAL A 223 3.33 -5.61 -13.83
N THR A 224 3.79 -6.84 -13.63
CA THR A 224 2.94 -7.98 -13.25
C THR A 224 2.28 -7.73 -11.89
N ASP A 225 3.04 -7.24 -10.90
CA ASP A 225 2.52 -6.91 -9.57
C ASP A 225 1.51 -5.74 -9.66
N CYS A 226 1.82 -4.74 -10.49
CA CYS A 226 0.94 -3.60 -10.72
C CYS A 226 -0.39 -4.04 -11.33
N ALA A 227 -0.35 -4.92 -12.32
CA ALA A 227 -1.55 -5.50 -12.93
C ALA A 227 -2.38 -6.29 -11.92
N LEU A 228 -1.74 -7.13 -11.10
CA LEU A 228 -2.41 -7.93 -10.07
C LEU A 228 -3.12 -7.03 -9.05
N LEU A 229 -2.43 -6.04 -8.48
CA LEU A 229 -3.05 -5.12 -7.52
C LEU A 229 -4.18 -4.31 -8.16
N THR A 230 -3.99 -3.82 -9.39
CA THR A 230 -5.03 -3.10 -10.12
C THR A 230 -6.27 -3.97 -10.32
N GLN A 231 -6.09 -5.21 -10.72
CA GLN A 231 -7.19 -6.16 -10.90
C GLN A 231 -7.97 -6.37 -9.60
N ILE A 232 -7.28 -6.56 -8.49
CA ILE A 232 -7.91 -6.82 -7.18
C ILE A 232 -8.74 -5.63 -6.72
N ILE A 233 -8.20 -4.41 -6.81
CA ILE A 233 -8.89 -3.21 -6.28
C ILE A 233 -9.94 -2.64 -7.23
N SER A 234 -9.99 -3.08 -8.49
CA SER A 234 -10.94 -2.62 -9.51
C SER A 234 -12.36 -3.13 -9.28
N GLY A 235 -13.31 -2.46 -9.93
CA GLY A 235 -14.72 -2.85 -10.00
C GLY A 235 -15.64 -1.93 -9.18
N PRO A 236 -16.95 -2.07 -9.40
CA PRO A 236 -17.96 -1.14 -8.89
C PRO A 236 -18.03 -1.13 -7.36
N ASP A 237 -18.51 0.00 -6.84
CA ASP A 237 -18.79 0.21 -5.43
C ASP A 237 -20.00 1.13 -5.27
N GLU A 238 -21.03 0.67 -4.60
CA GLU A 238 -22.26 1.44 -4.35
C GLU A 238 -22.03 2.63 -3.40
N ASN A 239 -20.95 2.60 -2.60
CA ASN A 239 -20.59 3.69 -1.70
C ASN A 239 -19.83 4.83 -2.41
N ASP A 240 -19.33 4.61 -3.63
CA ASP A 240 -18.68 5.65 -4.43
C ASP A 240 -19.58 6.02 -5.64
N PRO A 241 -20.25 7.18 -5.61
CA PRO A 241 -21.15 7.59 -6.67
C PRO A 241 -20.46 7.82 -8.02
N THR A 242 -19.14 7.84 -8.05
CA THR A 242 -18.35 7.98 -9.28
C THR A 242 -17.82 6.65 -9.79
N SER A 243 -18.07 5.56 -9.07
CA SER A 243 -17.64 4.22 -9.46
C SER A 243 -18.36 3.76 -10.74
N LEU A 244 -17.58 3.27 -11.70
CA LEU A 244 -18.08 2.80 -12.97
C LEU A 244 -18.18 1.28 -12.97
N GLN A 245 -19.20 0.76 -13.63
CA GLN A 245 -19.34 -0.68 -13.87
C GLN A 245 -18.50 -1.11 -15.08
N LEU A 246 -17.18 -0.89 -14.98
CA LEU A 246 -16.23 -1.29 -16.00
C LEU A 246 -15.57 -2.62 -15.63
N SER A 247 -15.39 -3.46 -16.63
CA SER A 247 -14.55 -4.65 -16.53
C SER A 247 -13.20 -4.38 -17.18
N LEU A 248 -12.11 -4.94 -16.63
CA LEU A 248 -10.77 -4.81 -17.19
C LEU A 248 -10.66 -5.32 -18.64
N ILE A 249 -11.53 -6.23 -19.04
CA ILE A 249 -11.56 -6.73 -20.43
C ILE A 249 -12.06 -5.68 -21.44
N HIS A 250 -12.64 -4.58 -20.98
CA HIS A 250 -13.11 -3.47 -21.83
C HIS A 250 -12.07 -2.36 -21.96
N ILE A 251 -10.94 -2.51 -21.32
CA ILE A 251 -9.80 -1.61 -21.39
C ILE A 251 -8.74 -2.19 -22.33
#